data_f13da076859ccb536dd6f8ea3d7da8f4
#
_entry.id   f13da076859ccb536dd6f8ea3d7da8f4
#
_cell.length_a   1.000
_cell.length_b   1.000
_cell.length_c   1.000
_cell.angle_alpha   90.00
_cell.angle_beta   90.00
_cell.angle_gamma   90.00
#
_symmetry.space_group_name_H-M   'P 1'
#
loop_
_entity.id
_entity.type
_entity.pdbx_description
1 polymer ?
#
loop_
_entity_poly.entity_id
_entity_poly.type
_entity_poly.pdbx_seq_one_letter_code
_entity_poly.pdbx_strand_id
1 'polypeptide(L)'
;MRAAIYLRLSKEDKQESIENQRALLRKYANDHGFLIVKEYTDEAISGLTDMRPGFANMMEDARKGHFDVILAKNQSRFSRNFLHIEQYLHRELPHLNIRFIGVTDGVDTGKIDNIAVRRSGKKTRQIYALVNEWYCQEISENVREILHQKVLRGEFIGSSAPFGYQKSPEDSHKLILKEPEASIVRELFEAYANGTPVKELVKHCQQKAYPSPDAKAGWSSRSIYRILSNECYTGKIVQGKTRTVSYKNQARIQIPPEEWIRIAHVHEPIISEEMFFFVQKKKQSRFTE
;
A
#
# COMPACT_ATOMS: atom_id res chain seq x y z
N MET A 1 21.35 -9.47 32.81
CA MET A 1 20.50 -10.21 31.84
C MET A 1 20.95 -9.81 30.43
N ARG A 2 21.01 -10.79 29.51
CA ARG A 2 21.35 -10.55 28.09
C ARG A 2 20.12 -9.97 27.38
N ALA A 3 20.29 -8.85 26.69
CA ALA A 3 19.20 -8.17 26.02
C ALA A 3 19.42 -8.10 24.49
N ALA A 4 18.35 -8.34 23.75
CA ALA A 4 18.25 -8.02 22.34
C ALA A 4 17.51 -6.68 22.17
N ILE A 5 17.96 -5.86 21.24
CA ILE A 5 17.27 -4.63 20.85
C ILE A 5 16.53 -4.88 19.53
N TYR A 6 15.27 -4.51 19.48
CA TYR A 6 14.48 -4.52 18.26
C TYR A 6 14.08 -3.10 17.83
N LEU A 7 14.48 -2.75 16.61
CA LEU A 7 14.30 -1.43 16.01
C LEU A 7 13.41 -1.56 14.77
N ARG A 8 12.39 -0.69 14.63
CA ARG A 8 11.51 -0.70 13.46
C ARG A 8 11.05 0.70 13.09
N LEU A 9 11.18 1.03 11.79
CA LEU A 9 10.53 2.18 11.17
C LEU A 9 9.45 1.72 10.20
N SER A 10 8.33 2.43 10.17
CA SER A 10 7.35 2.34 9.09
C SER A 10 7.56 3.49 8.09
N LYS A 11 7.02 3.35 6.87
CA LYS A 11 7.05 4.41 5.85
C LYS A 11 6.37 5.70 6.31
N GLU A 12 5.53 5.62 7.32
CA GLU A 12 4.75 6.74 7.88
C GLU A 12 5.51 7.52 8.96
N ASP A 13 6.56 6.93 9.55
CA ASP A 13 7.33 7.54 10.64
C ASP A 13 8.36 8.58 10.13
N LYS A 14 7.89 9.62 9.44
CA LYS A 14 8.77 10.67 8.83
C LYS A 14 9.61 11.46 9.85
N GLN A 15 9.23 11.50 11.11
CA GLN A 15 9.90 12.29 12.16
C GLN A 15 10.79 11.47 13.08
N GLU A 16 10.83 10.16 12.93
CA GLU A 16 11.61 9.28 13.79
C GLU A 16 12.70 8.55 12.98
N SER A 17 13.89 8.41 13.59
CA SER A 17 14.98 7.65 12.99
C SER A 17 15.27 6.38 13.79
N ILE A 18 15.85 5.38 13.13
CA ILE A 18 16.40 4.18 13.79
C ILE A 18 17.45 4.58 14.81
N GLU A 19 18.25 5.59 14.51
CA GLU A 19 19.30 6.08 15.41
C GLU A 19 18.74 6.62 16.73
N ASN A 20 17.66 7.37 16.69
CA ASN A 20 17.00 7.88 17.89
C ASN A 20 16.42 6.73 18.75
N GLN A 21 15.82 5.72 18.11
CA GLN A 21 15.35 4.53 18.81
C GLN A 21 16.53 3.76 19.43
N ARG A 22 17.61 3.57 18.68
CA ARG A 22 18.84 2.91 19.15
C ARG A 22 19.43 3.61 20.36
N ALA A 23 19.60 4.93 20.30
CA ALA A 23 20.14 5.73 21.40
C ALA A 23 19.28 5.59 22.66
N LEU A 24 17.95 5.69 22.53
CA LEU A 24 17.03 5.52 23.65
C LEU A 24 17.16 4.13 24.30
N LEU A 25 17.16 3.06 23.49
CA LEU A 25 17.19 1.69 24.00
C LEU A 25 18.53 1.31 24.60
N ARG A 26 19.65 1.80 24.02
CA ARG A 26 20.99 1.63 24.60
C ARG A 26 21.13 2.34 25.93
N LYS A 27 20.63 3.58 26.03
CA LYS A 27 20.59 4.31 27.30
C LYS A 27 19.78 3.54 28.33
N TYR A 28 18.57 3.10 27.99
CA TYR A 28 17.74 2.31 28.91
C TYR A 28 18.44 1.02 29.36
N ALA A 29 19.09 0.30 28.44
CA ALA A 29 19.80 -0.92 28.76
C ALA A 29 20.95 -0.66 29.75
N ASN A 30 21.73 0.40 29.54
CA ASN A 30 22.82 0.81 30.42
C ASN A 30 22.31 1.20 31.82
N ASP A 31 21.27 2.04 31.90
CA ASP A 31 20.69 2.53 33.14
C ASP A 31 20.08 1.38 34.00
N HIS A 32 19.71 0.26 33.36
CA HIS A 32 19.11 -0.91 34.03
C HIS A 32 20.03 -2.14 34.09
N GLY A 33 21.29 -2.01 33.68
CA GLY A 33 22.28 -3.09 33.77
C GLY A 33 22.03 -4.27 32.82
N PHE A 34 21.42 -4.04 31.65
CA PHE A 34 21.26 -5.06 30.63
C PHE A 34 22.48 -5.11 29.72
N LEU A 35 22.97 -6.31 29.44
CA LEU A 35 24.03 -6.55 28.46
C LEU A 35 23.41 -6.73 27.07
N ILE A 36 23.61 -5.77 26.16
CA ILE A 36 23.13 -5.85 24.77
C ILE A 36 23.99 -6.86 24.03
N VAL A 37 23.37 -7.95 23.57
CA VAL A 37 24.07 -9.03 22.82
C VAL A 37 23.83 -8.94 21.32
N LYS A 38 22.68 -8.40 20.88
CA LYS A 38 22.34 -8.28 19.46
C LYS A 38 21.29 -7.21 19.21
N GLU A 39 21.36 -6.58 18.03
CA GLU A 39 20.36 -5.65 17.52
C GLU A 39 19.73 -6.22 16.26
N TYR A 40 18.40 -6.06 16.12
CA TYR A 40 17.61 -6.47 14.98
C TYR A 40 16.86 -5.26 14.45
N THR A 41 16.88 -5.06 13.14
CA THR A 41 16.32 -3.87 12.51
C THR A 41 15.43 -4.24 11.33
N ASP A 42 14.25 -3.63 11.25
CA ASP A 42 13.35 -3.68 10.10
C ASP A 42 12.99 -2.25 9.68
N GLU A 43 13.50 -1.84 8.50
CA GLU A 43 13.26 -0.50 7.95
C GLU A 43 12.19 -0.53 6.86
N ALA A 44 11.37 0.52 6.80
CA ALA A 44 10.35 0.76 5.77
C ALA A 44 9.30 -0.36 5.59
N ILE A 45 9.09 -1.22 6.60
CA ILE A 45 8.17 -2.35 6.56
C ILE A 45 6.91 -2.04 7.38
N SER A 46 5.73 -2.40 6.84
CA SER A 46 4.46 -2.27 7.57
C SER A 46 4.45 -3.19 8.79
N GLY A 47 3.99 -2.68 9.93
CA GLY A 47 3.79 -3.48 11.14
C GLY A 47 2.66 -4.51 11.05
N LEU A 48 1.92 -4.52 9.94
CA LEU A 48 0.81 -5.45 9.69
C LEU A 48 1.24 -6.74 8.97
N THR A 49 2.45 -6.78 8.40
CA THR A 49 2.97 -7.95 7.69
C THR A 49 3.95 -8.74 8.54
N ASP A 50 3.90 -10.06 8.47
CA ASP A 50 4.83 -10.97 9.16
C ASP A 50 6.18 -11.14 8.46
N MET A 51 6.30 -10.66 7.22
CA MET A 51 7.54 -10.73 6.44
C MET A 51 8.52 -9.64 6.88
N ARG A 52 9.03 -9.77 8.11
CA ARG A 52 10.01 -8.87 8.72
C ARG A 52 11.26 -9.70 9.03
N PRO A 53 12.31 -9.61 8.19
CA PRO A 53 13.50 -10.43 8.34
C PRO A 53 14.23 -10.20 9.69
N GLY A 54 14.30 -8.97 10.15
CA GLY A 54 14.87 -8.65 11.47
C GLY A 54 14.06 -9.29 12.61
N PHE A 55 12.74 -9.20 12.56
CA PHE A 55 11.86 -9.85 13.53
C PHE A 55 11.96 -11.38 13.48
N ALA A 56 11.97 -11.97 12.29
CA ALA A 56 12.08 -13.40 12.11
C ALA A 56 13.39 -13.94 12.69
N ASN A 57 14.51 -13.29 12.38
CA ASN A 57 15.83 -13.63 12.92
C ASN A 57 15.88 -13.47 14.45
N MET A 58 15.25 -12.41 14.99
CA MET A 58 15.16 -12.22 16.44
C MET A 58 14.40 -13.37 17.11
N MET A 59 13.27 -13.78 16.55
CA MET A 59 12.48 -14.90 17.11
C MET A 59 13.20 -16.24 16.97
N GLU A 60 13.98 -16.45 15.91
CA GLU A 60 14.82 -17.63 15.77
C GLU A 60 15.92 -17.69 16.85
N ASP A 61 16.61 -16.57 17.06
CA ASP A 61 17.64 -16.46 18.10
C ASP A 61 17.03 -16.55 19.51
N ALA A 62 15.81 -16.06 19.69
CA ALA A 62 15.01 -16.23 20.92
C ALA A 62 14.78 -17.71 21.24
N ARG A 63 14.37 -18.52 20.24
CA ARG A 63 14.16 -19.97 20.39
C ARG A 63 15.47 -20.71 20.71
N LYS A 64 16.61 -20.19 20.26
CA LYS A 64 17.95 -20.73 20.57
C LYS A 64 18.49 -20.26 21.95
N GLY A 65 17.75 -19.38 22.65
CA GLY A 65 18.15 -18.89 23.98
C GLY A 65 19.37 -17.94 23.97
N HIS A 66 19.57 -17.18 22.89
CA HIS A 66 20.69 -16.27 22.78
C HIS A 66 20.60 -15.04 23.68
N PHE A 67 19.40 -14.69 24.15
CA PHE A 67 19.12 -13.57 25.06
C PHE A 67 17.92 -13.85 25.96
N ASP A 68 17.78 -13.05 27.02
CA ASP A 68 16.78 -13.24 28.07
C ASP A 68 15.72 -12.13 28.03
N VAL A 69 16.01 -11.01 27.35
CA VAL A 69 15.15 -9.81 27.31
C VAL A 69 15.12 -9.25 25.90
N ILE A 70 13.95 -8.81 25.45
CA ILE A 70 13.74 -8.00 24.25
C ILE A 70 13.40 -6.57 24.68
N LEU A 71 14.17 -5.59 24.20
CA LEU A 71 13.93 -4.16 24.37
C LEU A 71 13.40 -3.58 23.07
N ALA A 72 12.23 -2.92 23.12
CA ALA A 72 11.71 -2.14 22.00
C ALA A 72 11.26 -0.76 22.50
N LYS A 73 11.14 0.23 21.62
CA LYS A 73 10.67 1.56 22.03
C LYS A 73 9.30 1.43 22.69
N ASN A 74 8.36 0.75 22.03
CA ASN A 74 7.02 0.45 22.56
C ASN A 74 6.47 -0.83 21.93
N GLN A 75 5.33 -1.27 22.42
CA GLN A 75 4.65 -2.45 21.93
C GLN A 75 4.30 -2.38 20.44
N SER A 76 3.97 -1.18 19.90
CA SER A 76 3.64 -1.01 18.48
C SER A 76 4.82 -1.26 17.55
N ARG A 77 6.08 -1.10 18.01
CA ARG A 77 7.26 -1.48 17.24
C ARG A 77 7.37 -2.98 17.08
N PHE A 78 6.92 -3.73 18.08
CA PHE A 78 6.87 -5.18 18.04
C PHE A 78 5.77 -5.67 17.07
N SER A 79 4.51 -5.25 17.27
CA SER A 79 3.40 -5.45 16.33
C SER A 79 2.29 -4.42 16.54
N ARG A 80 1.59 -4.05 15.44
CA ARG A 80 0.33 -3.30 15.48
C ARG A 80 -0.90 -4.24 15.43
N ASN A 81 -0.69 -5.51 15.12
CA ASN A 81 -1.76 -6.50 15.05
C ASN A 81 -1.96 -7.14 16.43
N PHE A 82 -3.19 -7.05 16.94
CA PHE A 82 -3.57 -7.63 18.23
C PHE A 82 -3.29 -9.15 18.33
N LEU A 83 -3.61 -9.89 17.28
CA LEU A 83 -3.39 -11.35 17.27
C LEU A 83 -1.91 -11.71 17.39
N HIS A 84 -1.02 -10.96 16.73
CA HIS A 84 0.43 -11.16 16.85
C HIS A 84 0.94 -10.81 18.24
N ILE A 85 0.42 -9.73 18.85
CA ILE A 85 0.77 -9.35 20.21
C ILE A 85 0.33 -10.45 21.18
N GLU A 86 -0.89 -10.96 21.07
CA GLU A 86 -1.39 -12.05 21.90
C GLU A 86 -0.57 -13.33 21.70
N GLN A 87 -0.23 -13.67 20.45
CA GLN A 87 0.59 -14.84 20.14
C GLN A 87 2.01 -14.73 20.71
N TYR A 88 2.70 -13.62 20.45
CA TYR A 88 4.11 -13.49 20.82
C TYR A 88 4.28 -13.09 22.28
N LEU A 89 3.64 -12.01 22.76
CA LEU A 89 3.85 -11.49 24.12
C LEU A 89 3.16 -12.32 25.21
N HIS A 90 2.07 -13.02 24.88
CA HIS A 90 1.31 -13.79 25.87
C HIS A 90 1.51 -15.31 25.80
N ARG A 91 2.01 -15.83 24.67
CA ARG A 91 2.23 -17.25 24.49
C ARG A 91 3.70 -17.55 24.26
N GLU A 92 4.29 -17.13 23.13
CA GLU A 92 5.59 -17.58 22.67
C GLU A 92 6.74 -17.10 23.56
N LEU A 93 6.88 -15.80 23.82
CA LEU A 93 7.96 -15.27 24.68
C LEU A 93 7.91 -15.80 26.12
N PRO A 94 6.74 -15.93 26.79
CA PRO A 94 6.68 -16.57 28.09
C PRO A 94 7.11 -18.05 28.08
N HIS A 95 6.78 -18.82 27.02
CA HIS A 95 7.24 -20.20 26.90
C HIS A 95 8.76 -20.30 26.72
N LEU A 96 9.38 -19.29 26.11
CA LEU A 96 10.83 -19.18 25.94
C LEU A 96 11.53 -18.54 27.14
N ASN A 97 10.78 -18.17 28.21
CA ASN A 97 11.27 -17.42 29.38
C ASN A 97 11.90 -16.07 29.01
N ILE A 98 11.45 -15.44 27.92
CA ILE A 98 11.95 -14.15 27.46
C ILE A 98 11.02 -13.02 27.97
N ARG A 99 11.65 -12.04 28.59
CA ARG A 99 11.02 -10.80 29.04
C ARG A 99 10.94 -9.79 27.88
N PHE A 100 9.80 -9.14 27.70
CA PHE A 100 9.64 -8.02 26.80
C PHE A 100 9.50 -6.71 27.58
N ILE A 101 10.20 -5.67 27.11
CA ILE A 101 10.12 -4.32 27.70
C ILE A 101 9.87 -3.30 26.58
N GLY A 102 8.74 -2.61 26.65
CA GLY A 102 8.44 -1.41 25.86
C GLY A 102 8.80 -0.16 26.69
N VAL A 103 9.86 0.53 26.29
CA VAL A 103 10.49 1.57 27.15
C VAL A 103 9.60 2.79 27.31
N THR A 104 8.85 3.21 26.27
CA THR A 104 8.05 4.44 26.31
C THR A 104 6.60 4.22 26.72
N ASP A 105 6.06 3.00 26.58
CA ASP A 105 4.69 2.66 26.96
C ASP A 105 4.61 1.92 28.29
N GLY A 106 5.76 1.72 28.98
CA GLY A 106 5.83 1.09 30.29
C GLY A 106 5.44 -0.38 30.32
N VAL A 107 5.34 -1.02 29.15
CA VAL A 107 5.04 -2.45 29.05
C VAL A 107 6.25 -3.28 29.46
N ASP A 108 6.11 -4.07 30.53
CA ASP A 108 7.17 -4.93 31.04
C ASP A 108 6.58 -6.27 31.48
N THR A 109 6.94 -7.33 30.75
CA THR A 109 6.41 -8.67 31.02
C THR A 109 7.09 -9.40 32.18
N GLY A 110 8.21 -8.88 32.70
CA GLY A 110 8.99 -9.49 33.77
C GLY A 110 8.78 -8.94 35.17
N LYS A 111 8.10 -7.80 35.35
CA LYS A 111 7.80 -7.22 36.67
C LYS A 111 6.64 -7.90 37.42
N ILE A 112 6.38 -9.19 37.11
CA ILE A 112 5.08 -9.81 37.41
C ILE A 112 5.29 -11.06 38.24
N ASP A 113 5.66 -10.89 39.53
CA ASP A 113 5.64 -11.97 40.50
C ASP A 113 4.28 -12.11 41.20
N ASN A 114 3.32 -11.25 40.93
CA ASN A 114 1.98 -11.30 41.52
C ASN A 114 0.90 -11.56 40.47
N ILE A 115 0.07 -12.59 40.66
CA ILE A 115 -1.00 -12.99 39.70
C ILE A 115 -1.95 -11.83 39.39
N ALA A 116 -2.20 -10.92 40.32
CA ALA A 116 -3.02 -9.73 40.11
C ALA A 116 -2.37 -8.72 39.16
N VAL A 117 -1.06 -8.50 39.27
CA VAL A 117 -0.28 -7.63 38.40
C VAL A 117 -0.12 -8.27 37.03
N ARG A 118 0.04 -9.60 36.91
CA ARG A 118 -0.05 -10.34 35.65
C ARG A 118 -1.35 -10.05 34.90
N ARG A 119 -2.49 -10.15 35.58
CA ARG A 119 -3.81 -9.88 34.99
C ARG A 119 -3.97 -8.41 34.58
N SER A 120 -3.49 -7.47 35.41
CA SER A 120 -3.53 -6.03 35.11
C SER A 120 -2.64 -5.68 33.90
N GLY A 121 -1.38 -6.11 33.92
CA GLY A 121 -0.47 -5.88 32.80
C GLY A 121 -0.95 -6.51 31.47
N LYS A 122 -1.60 -7.68 31.52
CA LYS A 122 -2.26 -8.29 30.37
C LYS A 122 -3.36 -7.40 29.82
N LYS A 123 -4.26 -6.90 30.66
CA LYS A 123 -5.37 -6.01 30.27
C LYS A 123 -4.84 -4.71 29.65
N THR A 124 -3.83 -4.10 30.25
CA THR A 124 -3.21 -2.87 29.77
C THR A 124 -2.61 -3.08 28.38
N ARG A 125 -1.87 -4.16 28.16
CA ARG A 125 -1.32 -4.50 26.84
C ARG A 125 -2.42 -4.74 25.80
N GLN A 126 -3.49 -5.41 26.17
CA GLN A 126 -4.65 -5.64 25.29
C GLN A 126 -5.31 -4.31 24.89
N ILE A 127 -5.47 -3.38 25.84
CA ILE A 127 -6.02 -2.05 25.55
C ILE A 127 -5.12 -1.29 24.57
N TYR A 128 -3.80 -1.26 24.79
CA TYR A 128 -2.88 -0.61 23.84
C TYR A 128 -2.92 -1.25 22.44
N ALA A 129 -3.05 -2.57 22.36
CA ALA A 129 -3.18 -3.26 21.09
C ALA A 129 -4.47 -2.87 20.36
N LEU A 130 -5.61 -2.79 21.08
CA LEU A 130 -6.88 -2.34 20.52
C LEU A 130 -6.82 -0.88 20.07
N VAL A 131 -6.24 0.01 20.87
CA VAL A 131 -6.07 1.42 20.53
C VAL A 131 -5.22 1.57 19.27
N ASN A 132 -4.11 0.83 19.15
CA ASN A 132 -3.27 0.84 17.96
C ASN A 132 -4.02 0.31 16.71
N GLU A 133 -4.87 -0.71 16.89
CA GLU A 133 -5.71 -1.24 15.81
C GLU A 133 -6.75 -0.23 15.35
N TRP A 134 -7.46 0.43 16.30
CA TRP A 134 -8.40 1.50 15.97
C TRP A 134 -7.75 2.67 15.26
N TYR A 135 -6.56 3.07 15.70
CA TYR A 135 -5.81 4.13 15.04
C TYR A 135 -5.45 3.79 13.59
N CYS A 136 -5.02 2.56 13.32
CA CYS A 136 -4.77 2.10 11.95
C CYS A 136 -6.06 2.08 11.09
N GLN A 137 -7.18 1.68 11.67
CA GLN A 137 -8.47 1.72 11.00
C GLN A 137 -8.89 3.15 10.68
N GLU A 138 -8.84 4.05 11.66
CA GLU A 138 -9.20 5.46 11.52
C GLU A 138 -8.36 6.16 10.44
N ILE A 139 -7.03 5.96 10.43
CA ILE A 139 -6.15 6.47 9.37
C ILE A 139 -6.61 5.94 8.01
N SER A 140 -6.92 4.65 7.90
CA SER A 140 -7.35 4.05 6.64
C SER A 140 -8.68 4.64 6.14
N GLU A 141 -9.61 4.89 7.04
CA GLU A 141 -10.91 5.50 6.74
C GLU A 141 -10.72 6.96 6.29
N ASN A 142 -9.94 7.74 7.04
CA ASN A 142 -9.62 9.14 6.70
C ASN A 142 -8.93 9.26 5.33
N VAL A 143 -7.96 8.40 5.03
CA VAL A 143 -7.30 8.40 3.71
C VAL A 143 -8.28 8.07 2.59
N ARG A 144 -9.19 7.10 2.81
CA ARG A 144 -10.23 6.78 1.82
C ARG A 144 -11.17 7.94 1.58
N GLU A 145 -11.59 8.61 2.64
CA GLU A 145 -12.47 9.78 2.56
C GLU A 145 -11.79 10.93 1.78
N ILE A 146 -10.55 11.25 2.12
CA ILE A 146 -9.77 12.27 1.39
C ILE A 146 -9.64 11.91 -0.09
N LEU A 147 -9.33 10.66 -0.43
CA LEU A 147 -9.24 10.20 -1.82
C LEU A 147 -10.59 10.28 -2.52
N HIS A 148 -11.67 9.93 -1.83
CA HIS A 148 -13.04 10.03 -2.36
C HIS A 148 -13.41 11.49 -2.66
N GLN A 149 -13.14 12.41 -1.75
CA GLN A 149 -13.36 13.84 -1.95
C GLN A 149 -12.54 14.38 -3.12
N LYS A 150 -11.29 13.95 -3.29
CA LYS A 150 -10.47 14.32 -4.45
C LYS A 150 -11.11 13.84 -5.76
N VAL A 151 -11.60 12.61 -5.79
CA VAL A 151 -12.29 12.06 -6.97
C VAL A 151 -13.53 12.88 -7.30
N LEU A 152 -14.34 13.25 -6.32
CA LEU A 152 -15.54 14.08 -6.51
C LEU A 152 -15.22 15.48 -7.06
N ARG A 153 -14.02 16.02 -6.77
CA ARG A 153 -13.53 17.28 -7.34
C ARG A 153 -12.96 17.15 -8.75
N GLY A 154 -12.96 15.93 -9.32
CA GLY A 154 -12.35 15.68 -10.63
C GLY A 154 -10.82 15.54 -10.60
N GLU A 155 -10.21 15.38 -9.44
CA GLU A 155 -8.78 15.17 -9.31
C GLU A 155 -8.41 13.72 -9.71
N PHE A 156 -7.36 13.57 -10.53
CA PHE A 156 -6.85 12.25 -10.89
C PHE A 156 -6.03 11.66 -9.74
N ILE A 157 -6.49 10.53 -9.17
CA ILE A 157 -5.81 9.86 -8.06
C ILE A 157 -5.01 8.62 -8.47
N GLY A 158 -4.98 8.27 -9.77
CA GLY A 158 -4.22 7.12 -10.26
C GLY A 158 -2.71 7.27 -10.05
N SER A 159 -2.01 6.18 -9.81
CA SER A 159 -0.55 6.17 -9.66
C SER A 159 0.15 6.57 -10.96
N SER A 160 -0.36 6.11 -12.11
CA SER A 160 0.18 6.38 -13.45
C SER A 160 -0.91 7.00 -14.33
N ALA A 161 -0.54 7.98 -15.15
CA ALA A 161 -1.43 8.54 -16.15
C ALA A 161 -1.77 7.50 -17.24
N PRO A 162 -2.96 7.55 -17.86
CA PRO A 162 -3.26 6.77 -19.06
C PRO A 162 -2.29 7.11 -20.21
N PHE A 163 -2.01 6.13 -21.08
CA PHE A 163 -1.20 6.35 -22.28
C PHE A 163 -1.80 7.49 -23.11
N GLY A 164 -0.97 8.40 -23.63
CA GLY A 164 -1.41 9.63 -24.28
C GLY A 164 -1.59 10.82 -23.34
N TYR A 165 -1.53 10.60 -22.04
CA TYR A 165 -1.52 11.65 -21.01
C TYR A 165 -0.29 11.51 -20.11
N GLN A 166 0.04 12.61 -19.46
CA GLN A 166 0.98 12.65 -18.33
C GLN A 166 0.39 13.49 -17.19
N LYS A 167 0.90 13.33 -15.99
CA LYS A 167 0.55 14.20 -14.87
C LYS A 167 1.21 15.57 -15.07
N SER A 168 0.49 16.65 -14.75
CA SER A 168 1.06 17.97 -14.78
C SER A 168 2.24 18.07 -13.80
N PRO A 169 3.35 18.73 -14.19
CA PRO A 169 4.45 19.01 -13.25
C PRO A 169 4.06 19.89 -12.07
N GLU A 170 3.07 20.76 -12.25
CA GLU A 170 2.59 21.68 -11.22
C GLU A 170 1.58 21.02 -10.27
N ASP A 171 0.78 20.07 -10.78
CA ASP A 171 -0.26 19.39 -10.02
C ASP A 171 -0.37 17.92 -10.47
N SER A 172 0.12 17.01 -9.67
CA SER A 172 0.10 15.57 -9.93
C SER A 172 -1.32 14.96 -10.04
N HIS A 173 -2.36 15.73 -9.73
CA HIS A 173 -3.76 15.36 -9.84
C HIS A 173 -4.43 15.82 -11.15
N LYS A 174 -3.70 16.57 -11.99
CA LYS A 174 -4.17 16.99 -13.32
C LYS A 174 -3.49 16.19 -14.42
N LEU A 175 -4.28 15.83 -15.45
CA LEU A 175 -3.80 15.21 -16.65
C LEU A 175 -3.60 16.25 -17.76
N ILE A 176 -2.46 16.19 -18.43
CA ILE A 176 -2.14 16.99 -19.61
C ILE A 176 -1.77 16.06 -20.76
N LEU A 177 -1.97 16.49 -22.00
CA LEU A 177 -1.61 15.71 -23.18
C LEU A 177 -0.11 15.41 -23.21
N LYS A 178 0.23 14.23 -23.67
CA LYS A 178 1.61 13.80 -23.91
C LYS A 178 1.75 13.38 -25.38
N GLU A 179 2.34 14.25 -26.16
CA GLU A 179 2.70 13.92 -27.53
C GLU A 179 4.08 13.21 -27.60
N PRO A 180 4.33 12.26 -28.50
CA PRO A 180 3.43 11.83 -29.60
C PRO A 180 2.39 10.75 -29.22
N GLU A 181 2.32 10.34 -27.97
CA GLU A 181 1.43 9.25 -27.52
C GLU A 181 -0.06 9.60 -27.73
N ALA A 182 -0.46 10.87 -27.54
CA ALA A 182 -1.84 11.31 -27.79
C ALA A 182 -2.23 11.16 -29.27
N SER A 183 -1.33 11.49 -30.20
CA SER A 183 -1.55 11.29 -31.64
C SER A 183 -1.71 9.81 -31.99
N ILE A 184 -0.95 8.91 -31.36
CA ILE A 184 -1.11 7.47 -31.52
C ILE A 184 -2.49 7.00 -31.07
N VAL A 185 -2.99 7.52 -29.92
CA VAL A 185 -4.34 7.19 -29.46
C VAL A 185 -5.41 7.62 -30.47
N ARG A 186 -5.32 8.83 -31.03
CA ARG A 186 -6.23 9.31 -32.10
C ARG A 186 -6.22 8.36 -33.29
N GLU A 187 -5.03 8.05 -33.80
CA GLU A 187 -4.85 7.13 -34.93
C GLU A 187 -5.49 5.74 -34.66
N LEU A 188 -5.32 5.19 -33.47
CA LEU A 188 -5.91 3.90 -33.10
C LEU A 188 -7.44 3.93 -33.09
N PHE A 189 -8.05 5.00 -32.57
CA PHE A 189 -9.50 5.16 -32.58
C PHE A 189 -10.06 5.33 -34.00
N GLU A 190 -9.44 6.16 -34.82
CA GLU A 190 -9.83 6.38 -36.22
C GLU A 190 -9.70 5.09 -37.03
N ALA A 191 -8.56 4.41 -36.98
CA ALA A 191 -8.34 3.17 -37.72
C ALA A 191 -9.31 2.07 -37.32
N TYR A 192 -9.61 1.93 -36.01
CA TYR A 192 -10.62 0.97 -35.53
C TYR A 192 -12.04 1.36 -35.96
N ALA A 193 -12.38 2.65 -35.91
CA ALA A 193 -13.64 3.17 -36.42
C ALA A 193 -13.82 2.87 -37.93
N ASN A 194 -12.77 2.97 -38.70
CA ASN A 194 -12.74 2.64 -40.14
C ASN A 194 -12.75 1.13 -40.44
N GLY A 195 -12.73 0.27 -39.41
CA GLY A 195 -12.89 -1.18 -39.59
C GLY A 195 -11.64 -2.01 -39.42
N THR A 196 -10.47 -1.41 -39.20
CA THR A 196 -9.22 -2.14 -39.02
C THR A 196 -9.30 -3.11 -37.84
N PRO A 197 -8.99 -4.40 -38.02
CA PRO A 197 -8.98 -5.37 -36.94
C PRO A 197 -7.87 -5.07 -35.91
N VAL A 198 -8.13 -5.38 -34.62
CA VAL A 198 -7.19 -5.13 -33.52
C VAL A 198 -5.83 -5.80 -33.77
N LYS A 199 -5.81 -7.00 -34.38
CA LYS A 199 -4.56 -7.70 -34.71
C LYS A 199 -3.69 -6.90 -35.73
N GLU A 200 -4.32 -6.21 -36.66
CA GLU A 200 -3.61 -5.34 -37.63
C GLU A 200 -3.12 -4.05 -36.97
N LEU A 201 -3.91 -3.47 -36.05
CA LEU A 201 -3.48 -2.33 -35.25
C LEU A 201 -2.22 -2.64 -34.44
N VAL A 202 -2.15 -3.84 -33.85
CA VAL A 202 -0.94 -4.28 -33.14
C VAL A 202 0.26 -4.33 -34.06
N LYS A 203 0.12 -4.96 -35.25
CA LYS A 203 1.19 -5.04 -36.26
C LYS A 203 1.64 -3.64 -36.73
N HIS A 204 0.68 -2.77 -36.95
CA HIS A 204 0.93 -1.39 -37.37
C HIS A 204 1.76 -0.62 -36.33
N CYS A 205 1.37 -0.70 -35.04
CA CYS A 205 2.12 -0.07 -33.94
C CYS A 205 3.55 -0.63 -33.82
N GLN A 206 3.72 -1.94 -34.05
CA GLN A 206 5.03 -2.59 -34.01
C GLN A 206 5.91 -2.16 -35.19
N GLN A 207 5.35 -2.11 -36.41
CA GLN A 207 6.06 -1.69 -37.61
C GLN A 207 6.53 -0.22 -37.55
N LYS A 208 5.70 0.65 -37.00
CA LYS A 208 6.04 2.06 -36.76
C LYS A 208 6.93 2.30 -35.54
N ALA A 209 7.29 1.24 -34.81
CA ALA A 209 8.06 1.32 -33.58
C ALA A 209 7.48 2.33 -32.57
N TYR A 210 6.15 2.43 -32.46
CA TYR A 210 5.49 3.33 -31.52
C TYR A 210 5.79 2.95 -30.07
N PRO A 211 5.99 3.94 -29.17
CA PRO A 211 6.13 3.68 -27.75
C PRO A 211 4.92 2.91 -27.25
N SER A 212 5.13 1.86 -26.43
CA SER A 212 4.07 1.01 -25.91
C SER A 212 3.59 1.49 -24.53
N PRO A 213 2.29 1.35 -24.21
CA PRO A 213 1.77 1.56 -22.86
C PRO A 213 2.44 0.66 -21.80
N ASP A 214 3.00 -0.47 -22.23
CA ASP A 214 3.81 -1.37 -21.42
C ASP A 214 5.19 -1.53 -22.07
N ALA A 215 6.17 -0.85 -21.51
CA ALA A 215 7.53 -0.84 -22.06
C ALA A 215 8.19 -2.23 -22.08
N LYS A 216 7.75 -3.16 -21.20
CA LYS A 216 8.31 -4.52 -21.12
C LYS A 216 7.59 -5.50 -22.06
N ALA A 217 6.26 -5.43 -22.13
CA ALA A 217 5.44 -6.37 -22.88
C ALA A 217 5.19 -5.95 -24.34
N GLY A 218 5.43 -4.67 -24.68
CA GLY A 218 5.17 -4.15 -26.01
C GLY A 218 3.68 -4.01 -26.35
N TRP A 219 3.37 -3.86 -27.63
CA TRP A 219 2.00 -3.77 -28.12
C TRP A 219 1.34 -5.15 -28.19
N SER A 220 0.12 -5.25 -27.68
CA SER A 220 -0.70 -6.47 -27.67
C SER A 220 -2.17 -6.13 -27.91
N SER A 221 -2.98 -7.11 -28.32
CA SER A 221 -4.43 -6.92 -28.45
C SER A 221 -5.08 -6.41 -27.16
N ARG A 222 -4.56 -6.87 -26.01
CA ARG A 222 -5.04 -6.44 -24.69
C ARG A 222 -4.76 -4.94 -24.45
N SER A 223 -3.58 -4.44 -24.83
CA SER A 223 -3.25 -3.02 -24.69
C SER A 223 -4.11 -2.14 -25.59
N ILE A 224 -4.36 -2.56 -26.84
CA ILE A 224 -5.27 -1.86 -27.75
C ILE A 224 -6.70 -1.84 -27.18
N TYR A 225 -7.26 -2.98 -26.79
CA TYR A 225 -8.60 -3.01 -26.19
C TYR A 225 -8.71 -2.15 -24.92
N ARG A 226 -7.65 -2.10 -24.11
CA ARG A 226 -7.61 -1.23 -22.91
C ARG A 226 -7.68 0.25 -23.29
N ILE A 227 -6.97 0.66 -24.35
CA ILE A 227 -7.03 2.00 -24.90
C ILE A 227 -8.43 2.28 -25.43
N LEU A 228 -8.95 1.47 -26.35
CA LEU A 228 -10.26 1.67 -26.96
C LEU A 228 -11.43 1.65 -25.98
N SER A 229 -11.26 1.10 -24.78
CA SER A 229 -12.31 1.02 -23.74
C SER A 229 -12.19 2.07 -22.64
N ASN A 230 -11.23 2.98 -22.71
CA ASN A 230 -10.99 3.94 -21.66
C ASN A 230 -11.69 5.28 -21.93
N GLU A 231 -12.78 5.53 -21.21
CA GLU A 231 -13.55 6.79 -21.28
C GLU A 231 -12.70 8.04 -20.96
N CYS A 232 -11.54 7.89 -20.33
CA CYS A 232 -10.68 9.02 -19.99
C CYS A 232 -10.26 9.84 -21.22
N TYR A 233 -10.20 9.22 -22.41
CA TYR A 233 -9.84 9.90 -23.63
C TYR A 233 -10.85 10.93 -24.14
N THR A 234 -12.07 10.93 -23.58
CA THR A 234 -13.10 11.94 -23.87
C THR A 234 -13.03 13.15 -22.95
N GLY A 235 -11.96 13.32 -22.17
CA GLY A 235 -11.85 14.42 -21.20
C GLY A 235 -12.55 14.15 -19.87
N LYS A 236 -13.03 12.92 -19.63
CA LYS A 236 -13.69 12.48 -18.39
C LYS A 236 -12.70 11.77 -17.47
N ILE A 237 -12.72 12.07 -16.20
CA ILE A 237 -12.08 11.21 -15.20
C ILE A 237 -13.08 10.15 -14.73
N VAL A 238 -12.72 8.88 -14.89
CA VAL A 238 -13.53 7.73 -14.47
C VAL A 238 -12.76 6.93 -13.44
N GLN A 239 -13.18 7.01 -12.19
CA GLN A 239 -12.50 6.43 -11.04
C GLN A 239 -13.49 5.63 -10.16
N GLY A 240 -12.99 5.01 -9.07
CA GLY A 240 -13.84 4.18 -8.21
C GLY A 240 -14.14 2.80 -8.79
N LYS A 241 -13.38 2.32 -9.79
CA LYS A 241 -13.59 1.01 -10.46
C LYS A 241 -13.30 -0.19 -9.55
N THR A 242 -12.51 0.01 -8.50
CA THR A 242 -12.17 -1.03 -7.54
C THR A 242 -12.14 -0.47 -6.12
N ARG A 243 -12.44 -1.31 -5.13
CA ARG A 243 -12.33 -0.98 -3.71
C ARG A 243 -11.55 -2.07 -2.99
N THR A 244 -10.64 -1.69 -2.09
CA THR A 244 -9.98 -2.62 -1.17
C THR A 244 -10.95 -3.04 -0.07
N VAL A 245 -11.02 -4.33 0.24
CA VAL A 245 -11.97 -4.89 1.22
C VAL A 245 -11.82 -4.22 2.59
N SER A 246 -10.59 -4.15 3.12
CA SER A 246 -10.30 -3.49 4.39
C SER A 246 -8.82 -3.12 4.49
N TYR A 247 -8.43 -2.38 5.53
CA TYR A 247 -7.02 -2.09 5.79
C TYR A 247 -6.20 -3.36 6.12
N LYS A 248 -6.83 -4.41 6.65
CA LYS A 248 -6.22 -5.72 6.91
C LYS A 248 -6.20 -6.63 5.69
N ASN A 249 -7.25 -6.57 4.87
CA ASN A 249 -7.39 -7.39 3.68
C ASN A 249 -7.21 -6.52 2.44
N GLN A 250 -6.05 -6.62 1.79
CA GLN A 250 -5.68 -5.88 0.59
C GLN A 250 -6.35 -6.39 -0.69
N ALA A 251 -7.20 -7.42 -0.60
CA ALA A 251 -7.96 -7.91 -1.75
C ALA A 251 -8.83 -6.79 -2.34
N ARG A 252 -8.83 -6.69 -3.68
CA ARG A 252 -9.59 -5.71 -4.42
C ARG A 252 -10.86 -6.34 -4.96
N ILE A 253 -11.99 -5.70 -4.73
CA ILE A 253 -13.28 -6.05 -5.35
C ILE A 253 -13.56 -5.08 -6.48
N GLN A 254 -14.15 -5.59 -7.56
CA GLN A 254 -14.63 -4.78 -8.68
C GLN A 254 -15.93 -4.09 -8.27
N ILE A 255 -16.06 -2.83 -8.63
CA ILE A 255 -17.27 -2.04 -8.45
C ILE A 255 -18.05 -2.06 -9.76
N PRO A 256 -19.38 -2.27 -9.73
CA PRO A 256 -20.21 -2.21 -10.92
C PRO A 256 -20.06 -0.88 -11.68
N PRO A 257 -20.10 -0.89 -13.03
CA PRO A 257 -19.89 0.33 -13.83
C PRO A 257 -20.87 1.47 -13.52
N GLU A 258 -22.05 1.16 -13.01
CA GLU A 258 -23.09 2.11 -12.61
C GLU A 258 -22.67 2.96 -11.40
N GLU A 259 -21.82 2.40 -10.53
CA GLU A 259 -21.30 3.05 -9.31
C GLU A 259 -19.96 3.80 -9.54
N TRP A 260 -19.39 3.75 -10.76
CA TRP A 260 -18.17 4.47 -11.03
C TRP A 260 -18.38 5.98 -11.02
N ILE A 261 -17.46 6.71 -10.44
CA ILE A 261 -17.50 8.16 -10.40
C ILE A 261 -16.97 8.69 -11.73
N ARG A 262 -17.81 9.44 -12.45
CA ARG A 262 -17.51 10.05 -13.75
C ARG A 262 -17.62 11.56 -13.63
N ILE A 263 -16.51 12.27 -13.83
CA ILE A 263 -16.48 13.74 -13.84
C ILE A 263 -16.04 14.19 -15.24
N ALA A 264 -16.90 14.95 -15.90
CA ALA A 264 -16.66 15.43 -17.27
C ALA A 264 -15.82 16.72 -17.29
N HIS A 265 -15.18 16.99 -18.42
CA HIS A 265 -14.47 18.24 -18.73
C HIS A 265 -13.34 18.60 -17.75
N VAL A 266 -12.60 17.61 -17.26
CA VAL A 266 -11.55 17.82 -16.25
C VAL A 266 -10.17 17.98 -16.88
N HIS A 267 -10.00 17.50 -18.10
CA HIS A 267 -8.76 17.63 -18.89
C HIS A 267 -9.07 17.65 -20.37
N GLU A 268 -8.08 18.01 -21.19
CA GLU A 268 -8.22 18.11 -22.64
C GLU A 268 -8.49 16.71 -23.23
N PRO A 269 -9.58 16.54 -24.03
CA PRO A 269 -9.90 15.27 -24.67
C PRO A 269 -8.95 14.93 -25.82
N ILE A 270 -8.61 13.67 -25.98
CA ILE A 270 -7.86 13.16 -27.16
C ILE A 270 -8.83 12.85 -28.29
N ILE A 271 -10.02 12.38 -27.99
CA ILE A 271 -11.10 12.06 -28.95
C ILE A 271 -12.42 12.63 -28.50
N SER A 272 -13.37 12.77 -29.43
CA SER A 272 -14.74 13.18 -29.10
C SER A 272 -15.51 12.06 -28.43
N GLU A 273 -16.56 12.41 -27.66
CA GLU A 273 -17.48 11.43 -27.07
C GLU A 273 -18.20 10.61 -28.16
N GLU A 274 -18.57 11.24 -29.27
CA GLU A 274 -19.21 10.58 -30.40
C GLU A 274 -18.33 9.46 -30.99
N MET A 275 -17.04 9.75 -31.21
CA MET A 275 -16.07 8.77 -31.67
C MET A 275 -15.95 7.61 -30.68
N PHE A 276 -15.86 7.91 -29.38
CA PHE A 276 -15.79 6.89 -28.34
C PHE A 276 -17.03 5.96 -28.39
N PHE A 277 -18.23 6.52 -28.36
CA PHE A 277 -19.48 5.73 -28.40
C PHE A 277 -19.60 4.92 -29.70
N PHE A 278 -19.23 5.48 -30.84
CA PHE A 278 -19.20 4.75 -32.11
C PHE A 278 -18.29 3.51 -32.01
N VAL A 279 -17.08 3.66 -31.47
CA VAL A 279 -16.14 2.57 -31.26
C VAL A 279 -16.67 1.53 -30.27
N GLN A 280 -17.33 1.94 -29.17
CA GLN A 280 -17.92 0.98 -28.23
C GLN A 280 -19.03 0.16 -28.90
N LYS A 281 -19.93 0.78 -29.67
CA LYS A 281 -21.01 0.09 -30.41
C LYS A 281 -20.43 -0.92 -31.40
N LYS A 282 -19.41 -0.53 -32.15
CA LYS A 282 -18.72 -1.41 -33.11
C LYS A 282 -18.00 -2.57 -32.42
N LYS A 283 -17.45 -2.33 -31.23
CA LYS A 283 -16.81 -3.37 -30.43
C LYS A 283 -17.85 -4.39 -29.93
N GLN A 284 -19.02 -3.96 -29.47
CA GLN A 284 -20.09 -4.86 -29.03
C GLN A 284 -20.61 -5.77 -30.15
N SER A 285 -20.84 -5.23 -31.37
CA SER A 285 -21.30 -6.03 -32.51
C SER A 285 -20.33 -7.17 -32.89
N ARG A 286 -19.02 -6.95 -32.75
CA ARG A 286 -17.99 -7.97 -33.04
C ARG A 286 -17.86 -9.08 -31.99
N PHE A 287 -18.40 -8.91 -30.80
CA PHE A 287 -18.44 -9.95 -29.77
C PHE A 287 -19.72 -10.77 -29.77
N THR A 288 -20.70 -10.38 -30.60
CA THR A 288 -22.02 -11.06 -30.72
C THR A 288 -22.09 -11.95 -31.99
N GLU A 289 -21.12 -11.81 -32.90
CA GLU A 289 -20.84 -12.71 -34.04
C GLU A 289 -19.74 -13.74 -33.65
#